data_87ab1fc87e0a241344b248e8ec6b8443
#
_entry.id   87ab1fc87e0a241344b248e8ec6b8443
#
_cell.length_a   1.000
_cell.length_b   1.000
_cell.length_c   1.000
_cell.angle_alpha   90.00
_cell.angle_beta   90.00
_cell.angle_gamma   90.00
#
_symmetry.space_group_name_H-M   'P 1'
#
loop_
_entity.id
_entity.type
_entity.pdbx_description
1 polymer ?
#
loop_
_entity_poly.entity_id
_entity_poly.type
_entity_poly.pdbx_seq_one_letter_code
_entity_poly.pdbx_strand_id
1 'polypeptide(L)'
;MLDWAFSATGDASIGVALTAAAVPLWMHLSLMEECRRRVERALAASASGPDRDARSEMQLQAALAASLMYTRGAVSEVVAAGTKALEAAEDLGDAEYQLRSLFGLWSFRINSGEQRVGLKLAQRFHAIAAEGSDPNDGLIGERMIGTSQYFLGNLLTARHHLERVLAHDVAPAPKWWIARFEVDQWVAAQAYLARTLWLQGLPDQAMRTAESSVADACAIDHAISVGLALALAACPLALFTGKLVVAERYVEILHDHSTTQALARWHAFGRGYRGMLAIQRGDLGTGLRLLRVALGEPAGAGSVPRFFTFVMAEALGRAGQIADGLAAIEEAIVRSERSEEQWLTPELLRIKGELFLLQGVSGAAAAAEGLFRRALDLAHEQGALSWELRCATSLARLWRDQARGDEVPRLLASVYNRFTEGFDTADLKAAKALLEDLS
;
A
#
# COMPACT_ATOMS: atom_id res chain seq x y z
N MET A 1 14.75 11.89 -33.10
CA MET A 1 16.14 12.18 -32.65
C MET A 1 16.76 11.01 -31.91
N LEU A 2 16.13 10.47 -30.84
CA LEU A 2 16.67 9.32 -30.10
C LEU A 2 16.88 8.06 -30.97
N ASP A 3 15.94 7.75 -31.88
CA ASP A 3 16.09 6.56 -32.75
C ASP A 3 17.20 6.69 -33.75
N TRP A 4 17.46 7.91 -34.24
CA TRP A 4 18.61 8.21 -35.10
C TRP A 4 19.93 8.06 -34.33
N ALA A 5 20.04 8.59 -33.10
CA ALA A 5 21.24 8.54 -32.29
C ALA A 5 21.74 7.09 -32.04
N PHE A 6 20.81 6.15 -31.92
CA PHE A 6 21.12 4.72 -31.77
C PHE A 6 21.08 3.93 -33.08
N SER A 7 21.08 4.59 -34.25
CA SER A 7 21.19 3.92 -35.54
C SER A 7 22.66 3.73 -35.95
N ALA A 8 22.89 2.94 -37.00
CA ALA A 8 24.25 2.68 -37.51
C ALA A 8 24.99 3.98 -37.98
N THR A 9 24.25 5.05 -38.31
CA THR A 9 24.80 6.36 -38.73
C THR A 9 24.72 7.42 -37.65
N GLY A 10 24.23 7.06 -36.45
CA GLY A 10 24.08 7.95 -35.31
C GLY A 10 25.27 7.92 -34.36
N ASP A 11 25.18 8.74 -33.33
CA ASP A 11 26.15 8.79 -32.25
C ASP A 11 25.49 8.31 -30.94
N ALA A 12 25.93 7.15 -30.48
CA ALA A 12 25.36 6.51 -29.27
C ALA A 12 25.59 7.36 -28.02
N SER A 13 26.68 8.15 -27.93
CA SER A 13 26.95 9.01 -26.77
C SER A 13 25.90 10.13 -26.66
N ILE A 14 25.52 10.72 -27.78
CA ILE A 14 24.41 11.69 -27.85
C ILE A 14 23.09 11.01 -27.46
N GLY A 15 22.86 9.76 -27.90
CA GLY A 15 21.69 8.99 -27.56
C GLY A 15 21.55 8.74 -26.06
N VAL A 16 22.65 8.38 -25.38
CA VAL A 16 22.75 8.19 -23.94
C VAL A 16 22.44 9.48 -23.20
N ALA A 17 23.12 10.58 -23.55
CA ALA A 17 22.92 11.88 -22.90
C ALA A 17 21.47 12.41 -23.07
N LEU A 18 20.90 12.31 -24.28
CA LEU A 18 19.52 12.70 -24.54
C LEU A 18 18.51 11.84 -23.79
N THR A 19 18.79 10.54 -23.64
CA THR A 19 17.92 9.63 -22.86
C THR A 19 17.92 10.04 -21.40
N ALA A 20 19.10 10.25 -20.80
CA ALA A 20 19.22 10.71 -19.42
C ALA A 20 18.51 12.05 -19.19
N ALA A 21 18.67 13.01 -20.09
CA ALA A 21 18.01 14.32 -20.02
C ALA A 21 16.47 14.24 -20.18
N ALA A 22 15.95 13.23 -20.88
CA ALA A 22 14.51 13.06 -21.10
C ALA A 22 13.78 12.30 -19.95
N VAL A 23 14.52 11.65 -19.05
CA VAL A 23 13.94 10.89 -17.93
C VAL A 23 12.93 11.72 -17.11
N PRO A 24 13.21 12.97 -16.68
CA PRO A 24 12.25 13.76 -15.90
C PRO A 24 10.91 13.99 -16.62
N LEU A 25 10.95 14.13 -17.96
CA LEU A 25 9.74 14.30 -18.77
C LEU A 25 8.88 13.03 -18.74
N TRP A 26 9.47 11.85 -18.94
CA TRP A 26 8.71 10.59 -18.93
C TRP A 26 8.14 10.29 -17.55
N MET A 27 8.89 10.57 -16.48
CA MET A 27 8.41 10.43 -15.11
C MET A 27 7.22 11.35 -14.83
N HIS A 28 7.34 12.63 -15.23
CA HIS A 28 6.26 13.60 -15.06
C HIS A 28 4.97 13.23 -15.82
N LEU A 29 5.13 12.69 -17.02
CA LEU A 29 4.01 12.25 -17.86
C LEU A 29 3.52 10.84 -17.54
N SER A 30 4.06 10.18 -16.51
CA SER A 30 3.75 8.78 -16.13
C SER A 30 4.02 7.76 -17.27
N LEU A 31 4.91 8.07 -18.21
CA LEU A 31 5.26 7.22 -19.35
C LEU A 31 6.32 6.17 -18.98
N MET A 32 6.03 5.36 -17.97
CA MET A 32 6.99 4.43 -17.37
C MET A 32 7.49 3.35 -18.33
N GLU A 33 6.64 2.82 -19.21
CA GLU A 33 7.03 1.80 -20.19
C GLU A 33 7.97 2.38 -21.27
N GLU A 34 7.69 3.60 -21.74
CA GLU A 34 8.57 4.28 -22.69
C GLU A 34 9.93 4.61 -22.04
N CYS A 35 9.91 5.14 -20.81
CA CYS A 35 11.12 5.40 -20.04
C CYS A 35 11.97 4.13 -19.93
N ARG A 36 11.39 3.00 -19.49
CA ARG A 36 12.06 1.72 -19.35
C ARG A 36 12.75 1.30 -20.65
N ARG A 37 12.00 1.23 -21.76
CA ARG A 37 12.54 0.78 -23.05
C ARG A 37 13.68 1.65 -23.53
N ARG A 38 13.56 2.98 -23.39
CA ARG A 38 14.61 3.93 -23.83
C ARG A 38 15.85 3.83 -22.95
N VAL A 39 15.67 3.71 -21.65
CA VAL A 39 16.77 3.56 -20.68
C VAL A 39 17.50 2.24 -20.86
N GLU A 40 16.80 1.11 -21.02
CA GLU A 40 17.41 -0.19 -21.32
C GLU A 40 18.29 -0.13 -22.58
N ARG A 41 17.81 0.53 -23.63
CA ARG A 41 18.59 0.74 -24.89
C ARG A 41 19.82 1.59 -24.66
N ALA A 42 19.71 2.70 -23.91
CA ALA A 42 20.81 3.59 -23.62
C ALA A 42 21.90 2.91 -22.78
N LEU A 43 21.51 2.14 -21.75
CA LEU A 43 22.44 1.36 -20.92
C LEU A 43 23.18 0.29 -21.73
N ALA A 44 22.49 -0.41 -22.64
CA ALA A 44 23.11 -1.40 -23.52
C ALA A 44 24.16 -0.74 -24.46
N ALA A 45 23.85 0.45 -24.98
CA ALA A 45 24.77 1.19 -25.83
C ALA A 45 25.99 1.72 -25.05
N SER A 46 25.78 2.25 -23.83
CA SER A 46 26.85 2.73 -22.94
C SER A 46 27.82 1.60 -22.55
N ALA A 47 27.30 0.39 -22.32
CA ALA A 47 28.14 -0.76 -21.97
C ALA A 47 29.12 -1.17 -23.07
N SER A 48 28.80 -0.85 -24.33
CA SER A 48 29.58 -1.23 -25.52
C SER A 48 30.52 -0.10 -26.00
N GLY A 49 30.40 1.10 -25.44
CA GLY A 49 31.18 2.29 -25.83
C GLY A 49 32.52 2.42 -25.11
N PRO A 50 33.51 3.13 -25.70
CA PRO A 50 34.80 3.37 -25.05
C PRO A 50 34.76 4.40 -23.93
N ASP A 51 33.82 5.37 -23.97
CA ASP A 51 33.68 6.46 -23.00
C ASP A 51 32.46 6.22 -22.14
N ARG A 52 32.69 5.82 -20.90
CA ARG A 52 31.62 5.68 -19.89
C ARG A 52 31.51 6.97 -19.09
N ASP A 53 30.38 7.67 -19.24
CA ASP A 53 30.03 8.75 -18.33
C ASP A 53 29.31 8.19 -17.09
N ALA A 54 30.04 8.13 -15.96
CA ALA A 54 29.54 7.60 -14.70
C ALA A 54 28.27 8.34 -14.24
N ARG A 55 28.15 9.65 -14.51
CA ARG A 55 26.97 10.42 -14.15
C ARG A 55 25.74 10.01 -14.97
N SER A 56 25.87 9.89 -16.28
CA SER A 56 24.78 9.41 -17.14
C SER A 56 24.38 7.97 -16.80
N GLU A 57 25.36 7.10 -16.51
CA GLU A 57 25.09 5.71 -16.11
C GLU A 57 24.29 5.66 -14.79
N MET A 58 24.70 6.43 -13.77
CA MET A 58 23.97 6.59 -12.50
C MET A 58 22.51 7.03 -12.74
N GLN A 59 22.31 8.07 -13.56
CA GLN A 59 20.99 8.61 -13.88
C GLN A 59 20.09 7.57 -14.56
N LEU A 60 20.63 6.83 -15.51
CA LEU A 60 19.92 5.80 -16.25
C LEU A 60 19.60 4.59 -15.36
N GLN A 61 20.51 4.19 -14.48
CA GLN A 61 20.26 3.09 -13.53
C GLN A 61 19.15 3.45 -12.53
N ALA A 62 19.13 4.68 -12.00
CA ALA A 62 18.06 5.17 -11.14
C ALA A 62 16.71 5.18 -11.89
N ALA A 63 16.69 5.66 -13.14
CA ALA A 63 15.49 5.67 -13.97
C ALA A 63 15.01 4.27 -14.34
N LEU A 64 15.94 3.32 -14.56
CA LEU A 64 15.60 1.92 -14.79
C LEU A 64 14.91 1.30 -13.58
N ALA A 65 15.47 1.51 -12.38
CA ALA A 65 14.87 1.00 -11.14
C ALA A 65 13.44 1.51 -10.95
N ALA A 66 13.23 2.82 -11.09
CA ALA A 66 11.92 3.45 -10.96
C ALA A 66 10.92 2.92 -12.02
N SER A 67 11.30 2.89 -13.29
CA SER A 67 10.42 2.45 -14.37
C SER A 67 10.08 0.95 -14.30
N LEU A 68 11.02 0.09 -13.88
CA LEU A 68 10.78 -1.33 -13.62
C LEU A 68 9.74 -1.53 -12.52
N MET A 69 9.82 -0.76 -11.44
CA MET A 69 8.87 -0.87 -10.31
C MET A 69 7.42 -0.71 -10.77
N TYR A 70 7.14 0.20 -11.71
CA TYR A 70 5.78 0.45 -12.23
C TYR A 70 5.37 -0.49 -13.37
N THR A 71 6.32 -1.03 -14.14
CA THR A 71 6.02 -1.85 -15.32
C THR A 71 6.12 -3.34 -15.08
N ARG A 72 6.99 -3.78 -14.13
CA ARG A 72 7.22 -5.18 -13.78
C ARG A 72 7.01 -5.50 -12.30
N GLY A 73 6.81 -4.46 -11.47
CA GLY A 73 6.66 -4.61 -10.03
C GLY A 73 7.99 -4.83 -9.31
N ALA A 74 7.92 -5.41 -8.10
CA ALA A 74 9.07 -5.63 -7.24
C ALA A 74 9.89 -6.85 -7.71
N VAL A 75 10.59 -6.71 -8.83
CA VAL A 75 11.50 -7.72 -9.38
C VAL A 75 12.96 -7.47 -8.96
N SER A 76 13.82 -8.50 -8.98
CA SER A 76 15.23 -8.39 -8.56
C SER A 76 16.04 -7.34 -9.32
N GLU A 77 15.70 -7.10 -10.58
CA GLU A 77 16.33 -6.11 -11.44
C GLU A 77 16.17 -4.67 -10.91
N VAL A 78 15.09 -4.38 -10.17
CA VAL A 78 14.90 -3.09 -9.48
C VAL A 78 16.00 -2.87 -8.45
N VAL A 79 16.29 -3.90 -7.63
CA VAL A 79 17.35 -3.82 -6.62
C VAL A 79 18.71 -3.68 -7.28
N ALA A 80 18.98 -4.49 -8.31
CA ALA A 80 20.26 -4.44 -9.01
C ALA A 80 20.54 -3.06 -9.63
N ALA A 81 19.56 -2.46 -10.30
CA ALA A 81 19.68 -1.13 -10.87
C ALA A 81 19.76 -0.04 -9.79
N GLY A 82 18.89 -0.09 -8.76
CA GLY A 82 18.89 0.88 -7.66
C GLY A 82 20.18 0.86 -6.84
N THR A 83 20.77 -0.33 -6.60
CA THR A 83 22.05 -0.46 -5.88
C THR A 83 23.20 0.13 -6.68
N LYS A 84 23.28 -0.18 -7.99
CA LYS A 84 24.29 0.44 -8.88
C LYS A 84 24.18 1.95 -8.92
N ALA A 85 22.95 2.48 -8.97
CA ALA A 85 22.74 3.92 -8.96
C ALA A 85 23.19 4.54 -7.63
N LEU A 86 22.92 3.87 -6.49
CA LEU A 86 23.32 4.34 -5.17
C LEU A 86 24.84 4.32 -5.01
N GLU A 87 25.52 3.24 -5.36
CA GLU A 87 26.98 3.11 -5.32
C GLU A 87 27.65 4.21 -6.16
N ALA A 88 27.18 4.40 -7.40
CA ALA A 88 27.70 5.48 -8.25
C ALA A 88 27.43 6.88 -7.68
N ALA A 89 26.28 7.09 -7.04
CA ALA A 89 25.96 8.37 -6.40
C ALA A 89 26.84 8.63 -5.16
N GLU A 90 27.20 7.61 -4.42
CA GLU A 90 28.13 7.68 -3.28
C GLU A 90 29.56 8.00 -3.75
N ASP A 91 30.03 7.31 -4.80
CA ASP A 91 31.36 7.53 -5.39
C ASP A 91 31.52 8.94 -5.97
N LEU A 92 30.43 9.48 -6.56
CA LEU A 92 30.41 10.84 -7.12
C LEU A 92 30.10 11.94 -6.11
N GLY A 93 29.74 11.58 -4.85
CA GLY A 93 29.29 12.53 -3.86
C GLY A 93 27.98 13.24 -4.24
N ASP A 94 27.13 12.61 -5.06
CA ASP A 94 25.89 13.19 -5.55
C ASP A 94 24.71 12.89 -4.60
N ALA A 95 24.47 13.79 -3.63
CA ALA A 95 23.42 13.64 -2.62
C ALA A 95 22.02 13.50 -3.24
N GLU A 96 21.74 14.19 -4.36
CA GLU A 96 20.46 14.13 -5.05
C GLU A 96 20.15 12.69 -5.53
N TYR A 97 21.13 12.05 -6.19
CA TYR A 97 20.94 10.68 -6.69
C TYR A 97 21.07 9.63 -5.58
N GLN A 98 21.78 9.92 -4.46
CA GLN A 98 21.67 9.08 -3.26
C GLN A 98 20.23 9.05 -2.74
N LEU A 99 19.57 10.21 -2.60
CA LEU A 99 18.17 10.30 -2.15
C LEU A 99 17.22 9.57 -3.10
N ARG A 100 17.34 9.78 -4.42
CA ARG A 100 16.50 9.08 -5.41
C ARG A 100 16.67 7.57 -5.36
N SER A 101 17.91 7.10 -5.27
CA SER A 101 18.21 5.66 -5.23
C SER A 101 17.71 5.03 -3.94
N LEU A 102 17.88 5.69 -2.78
CA LEU A 102 17.36 5.25 -1.50
C LEU A 102 15.83 5.19 -1.50
N PHE A 103 15.16 6.17 -2.11
CA PHE A 103 13.71 6.15 -2.29
C PHE A 103 13.24 4.95 -3.12
N GLY A 104 13.86 4.70 -4.27
CA GLY A 104 13.52 3.57 -5.13
C GLY A 104 13.75 2.22 -4.44
N LEU A 105 14.88 2.05 -3.76
CA LEU A 105 15.18 0.85 -2.97
C LEU A 105 14.21 0.68 -1.81
N TRP A 106 13.88 1.75 -1.10
CA TRP A 106 12.84 1.74 -0.06
C TRP A 106 11.49 1.30 -0.62
N SER A 107 11.06 1.89 -1.73
CA SER A 107 9.80 1.54 -2.39
C SER A 107 9.76 0.06 -2.75
N PHE A 108 10.86 -0.48 -3.30
CA PHE A 108 10.99 -1.91 -3.55
C PHE A 108 10.82 -2.74 -2.27
N ARG A 109 11.58 -2.41 -1.20
CA ARG A 109 11.55 -3.19 0.07
C ARG A 109 10.17 -3.21 0.71
N ILE A 110 9.49 -2.07 0.75
CA ILE A 110 8.11 -1.99 1.26
C ILE A 110 7.16 -2.88 0.43
N ASN A 111 7.27 -2.86 -0.89
CA ASN A 111 6.40 -3.65 -1.77
C ASN A 111 6.75 -5.14 -1.79
N SER A 112 8.01 -5.51 -1.57
CA SER A 112 8.44 -6.92 -1.47
C SER A 112 8.20 -7.54 -0.08
N GLY A 113 7.88 -6.71 0.92
CA GLY A 113 7.59 -7.18 2.28
C GLY A 113 8.81 -7.22 3.19
N GLU A 114 9.83 -6.44 2.92
CA GLU A 114 11.02 -6.33 3.76
C GLU A 114 10.94 -5.04 4.60
N GLN A 115 9.94 -4.96 5.48
CA GLN A 115 9.53 -3.72 6.14
C GLN A 115 10.63 -3.08 7.01
N ARG A 116 11.38 -3.89 7.77
CA ARG A 116 12.49 -3.35 8.60
C ARG A 116 13.66 -2.87 7.76
N VAL A 117 13.93 -3.53 6.64
CA VAL A 117 14.97 -3.05 5.70
C VAL A 117 14.51 -1.73 5.08
N GLY A 118 13.24 -1.64 4.69
CA GLY A 118 12.62 -0.39 4.23
C GLY A 118 12.76 0.73 5.26
N LEU A 119 12.45 0.48 6.53
CA LEU A 119 12.61 1.48 7.59
C LEU A 119 14.07 1.98 7.72
N LYS A 120 15.05 1.10 7.64
CA LYS A 120 16.47 1.51 7.67
C LYS A 120 16.86 2.41 6.50
N LEU A 121 16.35 2.10 5.29
CA LEU A 121 16.57 2.94 4.11
C LEU A 121 15.88 4.30 4.25
N ALA A 122 14.67 4.36 4.81
CA ALA A 122 13.97 5.60 5.11
C ALA A 122 14.73 6.48 6.12
N GLN A 123 15.28 5.87 7.18
CA GLN A 123 16.11 6.56 8.18
C GLN A 123 17.41 7.10 7.56
N ARG A 124 18.06 6.31 6.69
CA ARG A 124 19.25 6.75 5.96
C ARG A 124 18.95 7.93 5.02
N PHE A 125 17.83 7.82 4.29
CA PHE A 125 17.32 8.92 3.45
C PHE A 125 17.16 10.20 4.28
N HIS A 126 16.45 10.10 5.41
CA HIS A 126 16.16 11.23 6.29
C HIS A 126 17.46 11.86 6.85
N ALA A 127 18.45 11.06 7.20
CA ALA A 127 19.75 11.55 7.68
C ALA A 127 20.48 12.36 6.59
N ILE A 128 20.57 11.85 5.35
CA ILE A 128 21.19 12.57 4.24
C ILE A 128 20.40 13.85 3.91
N ALA A 129 19.08 13.78 3.92
CA ALA A 129 18.21 14.93 3.67
C ALA A 129 18.39 16.04 4.72
N ALA A 130 18.66 15.69 5.98
CA ALA A 130 18.90 16.66 7.06
C ALA A 130 20.22 17.46 6.89
N GLU A 131 21.19 16.92 6.15
CA GLU A 131 22.45 17.60 5.81
C GLU A 131 22.32 18.42 4.52
N GLY A 132 21.25 18.20 3.76
CA GLY A 132 20.96 18.87 2.48
C GLY A 132 20.42 20.28 2.64
N SER A 133 20.33 21.02 1.52
CA SER A 133 19.84 22.40 1.50
C SER A 133 18.32 22.52 1.28
N ASP A 134 17.64 21.45 0.80
CA ASP A 134 16.19 21.47 0.58
C ASP A 134 15.46 20.90 1.82
N PRO A 135 14.76 21.73 2.61
CA PRO A 135 14.04 21.30 3.80
C PRO A 135 12.94 20.28 3.47
N ASN A 136 12.49 20.27 2.25
CA ASN A 136 11.41 19.38 1.82
C ASN A 136 11.87 17.91 1.71
N ASP A 137 13.15 17.67 1.44
CA ASP A 137 13.70 16.32 1.41
C ASP A 137 13.59 15.64 2.79
N GLY A 138 13.73 16.41 3.87
CA GLY A 138 13.49 15.94 5.23
C GLY A 138 12.06 15.45 5.44
N LEU A 139 11.06 16.15 4.88
CA LEU A 139 9.64 15.76 4.95
C LEU A 139 9.34 14.48 4.17
N ILE A 140 10.03 14.27 3.06
CA ILE A 140 9.94 13.00 2.31
C ILE A 140 10.47 11.83 3.17
N GLY A 141 11.61 12.03 3.85
CA GLY A 141 12.15 11.07 4.81
C GLY A 141 11.15 10.75 5.94
N GLU A 142 10.51 11.76 6.50
CA GLU A 142 9.43 11.61 7.49
C GLU A 142 8.26 10.76 6.94
N ARG A 143 7.80 11.04 5.71
CA ARG A 143 6.75 10.25 5.06
C ARG A 143 7.17 8.80 4.85
N MET A 144 8.42 8.54 4.42
CA MET A 144 8.94 7.19 4.23
C MET A 144 9.00 6.42 5.56
N ILE A 145 9.45 7.06 6.64
CA ILE A 145 9.46 6.49 8.00
C ILE A 145 8.02 6.20 8.45
N GLY A 146 7.12 7.16 8.34
CA GLY A 146 5.71 7.00 8.71
C GLY A 146 5.04 5.83 7.98
N THR A 147 5.28 5.69 6.68
CA THR A 147 4.78 4.57 5.88
C THR A 147 5.36 3.23 6.35
N SER A 148 6.67 3.16 6.63
CA SER A 148 7.32 1.94 7.13
C SER A 148 6.78 1.54 8.50
N GLN A 149 6.57 2.50 9.39
CA GLN A 149 5.98 2.28 10.73
C GLN A 149 4.53 1.79 10.64
N TYR A 150 3.74 2.30 9.68
CA TYR A 150 2.40 1.78 9.40
C TYR A 150 2.42 0.27 9.09
N PHE A 151 3.29 -0.16 8.18
CA PHE A 151 3.40 -1.58 7.82
C PHE A 151 3.87 -2.46 8.99
N LEU A 152 4.74 -1.94 9.84
CA LEU A 152 5.22 -2.61 11.05
C LEU A 152 4.18 -2.64 12.19
N GLY A 153 3.00 -2.02 12.02
CA GLY A 153 1.96 -1.96 13.03
C GLY A 153 2.18 -0.91 14.12
N ASN A 154 3.18 -0.06 14.01
CA ASN A 154 3.49 1.02 14.96
C ASN A 154 2.66 2.27 14.66
N LEU A 155 1.33 2.18 14.81
CA LEU A 155 0.39 3.17 14.29
C LEU A 155 0.53 4.56 14.89
N LEU A 156 0.86 4.68 16.18
CA LEU A 156 1.09 5.99 16.83
C LEU A 156 2.30 6.69 16.22
N THR A 157 3.40 5.97 16.05
CA THR A 157 4.62 6.50 15.41
C THR A 157 4.36 6.85 13.94
N ALA A 158 3.65 5.99 13.21
CA ALA A 158 3.27 6.24 11.83
C ALA A 158 2.45 7.54 11.70
N ARG A 159 1.43 7.71 12.54
CA ARG A 159 0.61 8.92 12.58
C ARG A 159 1.44 10.17 12.84
N HIS A 160 2.30 10.12 13.87
CA HIS A 160 3.14 11.25 14.23
C HIS A 160 4.00 11.75 13.05
N HIS A 161 4.70 10.84 12.36
CA HIS A 161 5.52 11.19 11.20
C HIS A 161 4.68 11.73 10.04
N LEU A 162 3.52 11.12 9.74
CA LEU A 162 2.65 11.54 8.64
C LEU A 162 1.97 12.89 8.92
N GLU A 163 1.53 13.14 10.16
CA GLU A 163 0.97 14.44 10.55
C GLU A 163 2.03 15.56 10.51
N ARG A 164 3.29 15.27 10.86
CA ARG A 164 4.38 16.23 10.71
C ARG A 164 4.58 16.65 9.27
N VAL A 165 4.52 15.72 8.32
CA VAL A 165 4.57 16.06 6.89
C VAL A 165 3.45 17.03 6.54
N LEU A 166 2.22 16.73 6.92
CA LEU A 166 1.03 17.49 6.55
C LEU A 166 0.85 18.81 7.31
N ALA A 167 1.54 18.98 8.46
CA ALA A 167 1.52 20.23 9.24
C ALA A 167 2.36 21.36 8.61
N HIS A 168 3.24 21.04 7.66
CA HIS A 168 4.02 22.05 6.97
C HIS A 168 3.19 22.66 5.84
N ASP A 169 2.99 23.96 5.93
CA ASP A 169 2.32 24.75 4.89
C ASP A 169 3.29 24.95 3.72
N VAL A 170 3.45 23.89 2.93
CA VAL A 170 4.30 23.93 1.74
C VAL A 170 3.43 24.39 0.58
N ALA A 171 3.87 25.42 -0.10
CA ALA A 171 3.30 25.79 -1.41
C ALA A 171 3.20 24.53 -2.29
N PRO A 172 2.18 24.41 -3.17
CA PRO A 172 1.99 23.25 -4.02
C PRO A 172 3.34 22.80 -4.58
N ALA A 173 3.70 21.54 -4.30
CA ALA A 173 5.01 21.01 -4.68
C ALA A 173 5.28 21.30 -6.16
N PRO A 174 6.41 21.86 -6.52
CA PRO A 174 6.71 22.11 -7.93
C PRO A 174 6.59 20.80 -8.71
N LYS A 175 5.99 20.82 -9.88
CA LYS A 175 5.76 19.61 -10.71
C LYS A 175 7.03 18.75 -10.93
N TRP A 176 8.23 19.35 -10.85
CA TRP A 176 9.51 18.64 -10.98
C TRP A 176 9.81 17.70 -9.78
N TRP A 177 9.14 17.89 -8.64
CA TRP A 177 9.29 17.00 -7.46
C TRP A 177 8.76 15.59 -7.71
N ILE A 178 7.65 15.48 -8.45
CA ILE A 178 7.11 14.20 -8.88
C ILE A 178 8.12 13.41 -9.71
N ALA A 179 8.89 14.12 -10.55
CA ALA A 179 9.96 13.49 -11.35
C ALA A 179 11.13 12.95 -10.49
N ARG A 180 11.30 13.45 -9.26
CA ARG A 180 12.33 12.94 -8.32
C ARG A 180 11.89 11.68 -7.61
N PHE A 181 10.62 11.61 -7.17
CA PHE A 181 10.10 10.61 -6.24
C PHE A 181 8.79 9.95 -6.74
N GLU A 182 8.57 9.93 -8.03
CA GLU A 182 7.57 9.13 -8.77
C GLU A 182 6.11 9.48 -8.49
N VAL A 183 5.77 10.02 -7.33
CA VAL A 183 4.42 10.41 -6.90
C VAL A 183 4.48 11.70 -6.11
N ASP A 184 3.34 12.37 -6.01
CA ASP A 184 3.22 13.47 -5.06
C ASP A 184 3.31 12.95 -3.61
N GLN A 185 4.22 13.51 -2.84
CA GLN A 185 4.57 13.03 -1.51
C GLN A 185 3.53 13.42 -0.44
N TRP A 186 2.80 14.55 -0.66
CA TRP A 186 1.68 14.96 0.18
C TRP A 186 0.50 14.03 0.01
N VAL A 187 0.11 13.77 -1.23
CA VAL A 187 -0.92 12.78 -1.58
C VAL A 187 -0.60 11.42 -0.96
N ALA A 188 0.65 10.99 -1.03
CA ALA A 188 1.08 9.73 -0.43
C ALA A 188 1.00 9.76 1.11
N ALA A 189 1.38 10.87 1.76
CA ALA A 189 1.27 11.04 3.21
C ALA A 189 -0.19 11.01 3.66
N GLN A 190 -1.08 11.73 2.97
CA GLN A 190 -2.53 11.71 3.25
C GLN A 190 -3.11 10.29 3.10
N ALA A 191 -2.71 9.56 2.06
CA ALA A 191 -3.22 8.21 1.83
C ALA A 191 -2.86 7.24 2.97
N TYR A 192 -1.63 7.28 3.47
CA TYR A 192 -1.23 6.45 4.60
C TYR A 192 -1.75 6.97 5.94
N LEU A 193 -1.87 8.29 6.12
CA LEU A 193 -2.50 8.86 7.32
C LEU A 193 -3.98 8.45 7.41
N ALA A 194 -4.71 8.51 6.30
CA ALA A 194 -6.11 8.08 6.26
C ALA A 194 -6.30 6.63 6.71
N ARG A 195 -5.44 5.72 6.25
CA ARG A 195 -5.45 4.32 6.68
C ARG A 195 -5.09 4.16 8.16
N THR A 196 -4.10 4.90 8.63
CA THR A 196 -3.68 4.91 10.03
C THR A 196 -4.80 5.38 10.95
N LEU A 197 -5.47 6.49 10.58
CA LEU A 197 -6.61 7.03 11.32
C LEU A 197 -7.78 6.03 11.40
N TRP A 198 -8.09 5.35 10.28
CA TRP A 198 -9.14 4.33 10.31
C TRP A 198 -8.77 3.19 11.26
N LEU A 199 -7.55 2.68 11.21
CA LEU A 199 -7.09 1.64 12.14
C LEU A 199 -7.20 2.08 13.60
N GLN A 200 -6.89 3.34 13.89
CA GLN A 200 -6.99 3.92 15.24
C GLN A 200 -8.43 4.23 15.70
N GLY A 201 -9.45 3.88 14.89
CA GLY A 201 -10.85 4.09 15.26
C GLY A 201 -11.37 5.50 14.99
N LEU A 202 -10.79 6.20 14.02
CA LEU A 202 -11.17 7.54 13.57
C LEU A 202 -11.68 7.52 12.12
N PRO A 203 -12.78 6.80 11.82
CA PRO A 203 -13.21 6.54 10.44
C PRO A 203 -13.70 7.78 9.70
N ASP A 204 -14.28 8.78 10.38
CA ASP A 204 -14.73 10.01 9.72
C ASP A 204 -13.55 10.91 9.35
N GLN A 205 -12.55 11.01 10.23
CA GLN A 205 -11.30 11.70 9.91
C GLN A 205 -10.56 10.98 8.78
N ALA A 206 -10.51 9.65 8.80
CA ALA A 206 -9.92 8.83 7.76
C ALA A 206 -10.55 9.10 6.39
N MET A 207 -11.89 9.13 6.32
CA MET A 207 -12.60 9.40 5.07
C MET A 207 -12.35 10.81 4.56
N ARG A 208 -12.39 11.85 5.43
CA ARG A 208 -12.07 13.23 5.03
C ARG A 208 -10.63 13.33 4.49
N THR A 209 -9.67 12.70 5.15
CA THR A 209 -8.26 12.69 4.69
C THR A 209 -8.12 11.97 3.34
N ALA A 210 -8.86 10.89 3.12
CA ALA A 210 -8.87 10.19 1.84
C ALA A 210 -9.50 11.03 0.72
N GLU A 211 -10.57 11.75 1.00
CA GLU A 211 -11.23 12.67 0.07
C GLU A 211 -10.29 13.83 -0.31
N SER A 212 -9.60 14.41 0.67
CA SER A 212 -8.56 15.44 0.41
C SER A 212 -7.44 14.88 -0.47
N SER A 213 -6.94 13.67 -0.18
CA SER A 213 -5.89 13.01 -0.99
C SER A 213 -6.32 12.87 -2.46
N VAL A 214 -7.57 12.47 -2.73
CA VAL A 214 -8.09 12.36 -4.10
C VAL A 214 -8.23 13.73 -4.75
N ALA A 215 -8.75 14.73 -4.03
CA ALA A 215 -8.94 16.09 -4.55
C ALA A 215 -7.59 16.73 -4.91
N ASP A 216 -6.59 16.61 -4.04
CA ASP A 216 -5.25 17.15 -4.27
C ASP A 216 -4.56 16.44 -5.45
N ALA A 217 -4.67 15.10 -5.53
CA ALA A 217 -4.12 14.34 -6.63
C ALA A 217 -4.73 14.74 -7.99
N CYS A 218 -6.05 14.97 -8.03
CA CYS A 218 -6.73 15.46 -9.22
C CYS A 218 -6.31 16.89 -9.59
N ALA A 219 -6.10 17.76 -8.61
CA ALA A 219 -5.66 19.16 -8.84
C ALA A 219 -4.22 19.21 -9.40
N ILE A 220 -3.35 18.27 -9.01
CA ILE A 220 -1.99 18.13 -9.53
C ILE A 220 -1.99 17.58 -10.98
N ASP A 221 -3.03 16.83 -11.36
CA ASP A 221 -3.18 16.19 -12.67
C ASP A 221 -2.03 15.23 -13.00
N HIS A 222 -1.62 14.42 -12.00
CA HIS A 222 -0.59 13.40 -12.18
C HIS A 222 -1.19 12.00 -12.07
N ALA A 223 -1.18 11.24 -13.17
CA ALA A 223 -1.93 10.00 -13.29
C ALA A 223 -1.59 8.95 -12.21
N ILE A 224 -0.31 8.78 -11.87
CA ILE A 224 0.10 7.81 -10.84
C ILE A 224 -0.35 8.27 -9.45
N SER A 225 -0.30 9.58 -9.14
CA SER A 225 -0.75 10.12 -7.84
C SER A 225 -2.27 9.95 -7.66
N VAL A 226 -3.07 10.16 -8.72
CA VAL A 226 -4.52 9.90 -8.71
C VAL A 226 -4.79 8.41 -8.44
N GLY A 227 -4.10 7.53 -9.17
CA GLY A 227 -4.20 6.09 -8.94
C GLY A 227 -3.85 5.68 -7.50
N LEU A 228 -2.80 6.28 -6.94
CA LEU A 228 -2.37 6.05 -5.55
C LEU A 228 -3.45 6.50 -4.55
N ALA A 229 -3.97 7.72 -4.65
CA ALA A 229 -4.98 8.25 -3.74
C ALA A 229 -6.26 7.38 -3.75
N LEU A 230 -6.72 7.00 -4.94
CA LEU A 230 -7.89 6.13 -5.08
C LEU A 230 -7.63 4.73 -4.53
N ALA A 231 -6.51 4.10 -4.93
CA ALA A 231 -6.22 2.70 -4.59
C ALA A 231 -5.76 2.49 -3.15
N LEU A 232 -5.04 3.45 -2.54
CA LEU A 232 -4.50 3.27 -1.20
C LEU A 232 -5.34 3.96 -0.10
N ALA A 233 -6.20 4.92 -0.45
CA ALA A 233 -7.04 5.61 0.53
C ALA A 233 -8.54 5.44 0.24
N ALA A 234 -9.07 6.04 -0.81
CA ALA A 234 -10.51 6.20 -0.99
C ALA A 234 -11.27 4.87 -1.15
N CYS A 235 -10.82 3.98 -2.05
CA CYS A 235 -11.47 2.69 -2.27
C CYS A 235 -11.46 1.80 -1.02
N PRO A 236 -10.30 1.51 -0.39
CA PRO A 236 -10.29 0.61 0.77
C PRO A 236 -11.07 1.19 1.95
N LEU A 237 -10.98 2.49 2.24
CA LEU A 237 -11.67 3.08 3.38
C LEU A 237 -13.19 3.11 3.20
N ALA A 238 -13.68 3.41 1.99
CA ALA A 238 -15.10 3.34 1.71
C ALA A 238 -15.65 1.90 1.88
N LEU A 239 -14.88 0.88 1.48
CA LEU A 239 -15.23 -0.53 1.68
C LEU A 239 -15.13 -0.96 3.14
N PHE A 240 -14.06 -0.59 3.87
CA PHE A 240 -13.88 -0.95 5.28
C PHE A 240 -14.91 -0.27 6.19
N THR A 241 -15.38 0.92 5.84
CA THR A 241 -16.45 1.62 6.59
C THR A 241 -17.86 1.16 6.19
N GLY A 242 -17.99 0.33 5.14
CA GLY A 242 -19.30 -0.14 4.65
C GLY A 242 -20.09 0.90 3.86
N LYS A 243 -19.47 2.00 3.42
CA LYS A 243 -20.10 3.05 2.61
C LYS A 243 -20.16 2.64 1.14
N LEU A 244 -20.96 1.60 0.83
CA LEU A 244 -20.92 0.89 -0.47
C LEU A 244 -21.21 1.77 -1.69
N VAL A 245 -22.05 2.79 -1.57
CA VAL A 245 -22.34 3.74 -2.67
C VAL A 245 -21.11 4.59 -2.97
N VAL A 246 -20.42 5.04 -1.92
CA VAL A 246 -19.15 5.80 -2.05
C VAL A 246 -18.04 4.91 -2.60
N ALA A 247 -17.98 3.66 -2.12
CA ALA A 247 -17.00 2.67 -2.57
C ALA A 247 -17.17 2.40 -4.08
N GLU A 248 -18.39 2.17 -4.56
CA GLU A 248 -18.70 1.97 -5.98
C GLU A 248 -18.17 3.12 -6.82
N ARG A 249 -18.51 4.35 -6.45
CA ARG A 249 -18.05 5.56 -7.16
C ARG A 249 -16.51 5.61 -7.27
N TYR A 250 -15.78 5.38 -6.18
CA TYR A 250 -14.31 5.44 -6.22
C TYR A 250 -13.71 4.28 -7.00
N VAL A 251 -14.29 3.09 -6.90
CA VAL A 251 -13.84 1.91 -7.64
C VAL A 251 -14.03 2.10 -9.15
N GLU A 252 -15.13 2.72 -9.58
CA GLU A 252 -15.37 3.06 -10.99
C GLU A 252 -14.37 4.11 -11.48
N ILE A 253 -14.17 5.20 -10.72
CA ILE A 253 -13.17 6.22 -11.06
C ILE A 253 -11.78 5.59 -11.19
N LEU A 254 -11.36 4.72 -10.25
CA LEU A 254 -10.07 4.04 -10.33
C LEU A 254 -9.96 3.16 -11.57
N HIS A 255 -11.02 2.43 -11.92
CA HIS A 255 -11.03 1.57 -13.09
C HIS A 255 -10.89 2.38 -14.38
N ASP A 256 -11.71 3.41 -14.55
CA ASP A 256 -11.71 4.25 -15.75
C ASP A 256 -10.38 5.00 -15.90
N HIS A 257 -9.89 5.58 -14.79
CA HIS A 257 -8.61 6.27 -14.76
C HIS A 257 -7.45 5.33 -15.13
N SER A 258 -7.38 4.15 -14.51
CA SER A 258 -6.29 3.20 -14.76
C SER A 258 -6.35 2.61 -16.17
N THR A 259 -7.53 2.47 -16.75
CA THR A 259 -7.73 2.02 -18.13
C THR A 259 -7.29 3.10 -19.12
N THR A 260 -7.77 4.33 -18.94
CA THR A 260 -7.47 5.47 -19.83
C THR A 260 -5.98 5.80 -19.82
N GLN A 261 -5.33 5.73 -18.66
CA GLN A 261 -3.91 6.04 -18.49
C GLN A 261 -2.99 4.82 -18.67
N ALA A 262 -3.53 3.65 -19.05
CA ALA A 262 -2.79 2.38 -19.21
C ALA A 262 -1.93 1.99 -18.00
N LEU A 263 -2.44 2.21 -16.78
CA LEU A 263 -1.74 1.96 -15.52
C LEU A 263 -2.07 0.55 -14.99
N ALA A 264 -1.36 -0.46 -15.47
CA ALA A 264 -1.62 -1.88 -15.19
C ALA A 264 -1.73 -2.19 -13.68
N ARG A 265 -0.83 -1.60 -12.86
CA ARG A 265 -0.85 -1.76 -11.40
C ARG A 265 -2.20 -1.31 -10.80
N TRP A 266 -2.62 -0.10 -11.09
CA TRP A 266 -3.85 0.46 -10.55
C TRP A 266 -5.10 -0.22 -11.10
N HIS A 267 -5.02 -0.74 -12.33
CA HIS A 267 -6.07 -1.56 -12.92
C HIS A 267 -6.29 -2.87 -12.14
N ALA A 268 -5.21 -3.55 -11.73
CA ALA A 268 -5.29 -4.74 -10.89
C ALA A 268 -5.94 -4.45 -9.51
N PHE A 269 -5.58 -3.30 -8.89
CA PHE A 269 -6.24 -2.83 -7.66
C PHE A 269 -7.73 -2.58 -7.87
N GLY A 270 -8.10 -1.88 -8.94
CA GLY A 270 -9.50 -1.61 -9.28
C GLY A 270 -10.32 -2.91 -9.43
N ARG A 271 -9.73 -3.95 -10.06
CA ARG A 271 -10.35 -5.27 -10.18
C ARG A 271 -10.55 -5.93 -8.81
N GLY A 272 -9.54 -5.87 -7.94
CA GLY A 272 -9.64 -6.40 -6.58
C GLY A 272 -10.74 -5.71 -5.77
N TYR A 273 -10.83 -4.38 -5.85
CA TYR A 273 -11.90 -3.63 -5.17
C TYR A 273 -13.30 -3.90 -5.73
N ARG A 274 -13.43 -4.09 -7.04
CA ARG A 274 -14.71 -4.59 -7.63
C ARG A 274 -15.08 -5.95 -7.05
N GLY A 275 -14.10 -6.83 -6.85
CA GLY A 275 -14.30 -8.11 -6.19
C GLY A 275 -14.80 -7.97 -4.76
N MET A 276 -14.18 -7.11 -3.95
CA MET A 276 -14.61 -6.81 -2.58
C MET A 276 -16.02 -6.23 -2.55
N LEU A 277 -16.33 -5.28 -3.42
CA LEU A 277 -17.66 -4.65 -3.51
C LEU A 277 -18.75 -5.69 -3.85
N ALA A 278 -18.48 -6.60 -4.79
CA ALA A 278 -19.40 -7.69 -5.13
C ALA A 278 -19.65 -8.60 -3.92
N ILE A 279 -18.60 -8.99 -3.18
CA ILE A 279 -18.71 -9.79 -1.95
C ILE A 279 -19.56 -9.10 -0.88
N GLN A 280 -19.34 -7.80 -0.66
CA GLN A 280 -20.11 -7.04 0.33
C GLN A 280 -21.58 -6.86 -0.06
N ARG A 281 -21.89 -6.89 -1.35
CA ARG A 281 -23.27 -6.90 -1.90
C ARG A 281 -23.91 -8.29 -1.93
N GLY A 282 -23.20 -9.35 -1.53
CA GLY A 282 -23.69 -10.72 -1.48
C GLY A 282 -23.39 -11.56 -2.73
N ASP A 283 -22.82 -11.00 -3.79
CA ASP A 283 -22.39 -11.74 -4.97
C ASP A 283 -20.99 -12.36 -4.77
N LEU A 284 -20.96 -13.45 -4.01
CA LEU A 284 -19.73 -14.18 -3.71
C LEU A 284 -19.06 -14.76 -4.96
N GLY A 285 -19.86 -15.23 -5.94
CA GLY A 285 -19.35 -15.86 -7.17
C GLY A 285 -18.52 -14.88 -8.01
N THR A 286 -19.10 -13.72 -8.33
CA THR A 286 -18.40 -12.66 -9.06
C THR A 286 -17.21 -12.13 -8.27
N GLY A 287 -17.38 -11.92 -6.95
CA GLY A 287 -16.33 -11.40 -6.08
C GLY A 287 -15.11 -12.30 -6.04
N LEU A 288 -15.28 -13.60 -5.79
CA LEU A 288 -14.18 -14.58 -5.76
C LEU A 288 -13.48 -14.69 -7.11
N ARG A 289 -14.22 -14.66 -8.22
CA ARG A 289 -13.63 -14.69 -9.55
C ARG A 289 -12.74 -13.47 -9.81
N LEU A 290 -13.22 -12.27 -9.47
CA LEU A 290 -12.46 -11.03 -9.65
C LEU A 290 -11.22 -10.99 -8.75
N LEU A 291 -11.31 -11.44 -7.49
CA LEU A 291 -10.16 -11.51 -6.57
C LEU A 291 -9.12 -12.51 -7.04
N ARG A 292 -9.54 -13.71 -7.54
CA ARG A 292 -8.58 -14.69 -8.10
C ARG A 292 -7.80 -14.12 -9.28
N VAL A 293 -8.48 -13.40 -10.18
CA VAL A 293 -7.80 -12.75 -11.30
C VAL A 293 -6.84 -11.67 -10.81
N ALA A 294 -7.28 -10.79 -9.90
CA ALA A 294 -6.44 -9.72 -9.37
C ALA A 294 -5.18 -10.24 -8.64
N LEU A 295 -5.32 -11.32 -7.85
CA LEU A 295 -4.21 -11.95 -7.13
C LEU A 295 -3.31 -12.80 -8.02
N GLY A 296 -3.83 -13.33 -9.14
CA GLY A 296 -3.10 -14.15 -10.11
C GLY A 296 -2.44 -13.35 -11.24
N GLU A 297 -2.59 -12.03 -11.28
CA GLU A 297 -1.92 -11.20 -12.29
C GLU A 297 -0.39 -11.26 -12.11
N PRO A 298 0.37 -11.39 -13.21
CA PRO A 298 1.82 -11.48 -13.14
C PRO A 298 2.42 -10.24 -12.45
N ALA A 299 3.60 -10.40 -11.86
CA ALA A 299 4.31 -9.38 -11.09
C ALA A 299 4.47 -8.02 -11.83
N GLY A 300 4.29 -7.99 -13.14
CA GLY A 300 4.23 -6.76 -13.95
C GLY A 300 3.08 -5.82 -13.64
N ALA A 301 2.01 -6.32 -12.99
CA ALA A 301 0.93 -5.47 -12.49
C ALA A 301 1.25 -4.79 -11.14
N GLY A 302 2.46 -4.98 -10.61
CA GLY A 302 2.83 -4.56 -9.26
C GLY A 302 2.24 -5.50 -8.19
N SER A 303 2.76 -5.44 -6.98
CA SER A 303 2.19 -6.22 -5.88
C SER A 303 0.78 -5.71 -5.57
N VAL A 304 -0.21 -6.50 -5.95
CA VAL A 304 -1.61 -6.29 -5.54
C VAL A 304 -1.67 -6.34 -4.01
N PRO A 305 -2.46 -5.49 -3.35
CA PRO A 305 -2.52 -5.46 -1.90
C PRO A 305 -2.76 -6.84 -1.31
N ARG A 306 -1.90 -7.22 -0.39
CA ARG A 306 -1.97 -8.52 0.30
C ARG A 306 -3.25 -8.68 1.08
N PHE A 307 -3.90 -7.59 1.46
CA PHE A 307 -5.18 -7.65 2.14
C PHE A 307 -6.30 -8.28 1.28
N PHE A 308 -6.21 -8.30 -0.05
CA PHE A 308 -7.18 -9.04 -0.86
C PHE A 308 -7.17 -10.55 -0.57
N THR A 309 -6.06 -11.10 -0.09
CA THR A 309 -5.99 -12.51 0.29
C THR A 309 -6.90 -12.83 1.49
N PHE A 310 -6.95 -11.97 2.51
CA PHE A 310 -7.85 -12.23 3.63
C PHE A 310 -9.33 -12.05 3.26
N VAL A 311 -9.63 -11.06 2.41
CA VAL A 311 -10.99 -10.89 1.89
C VAL A 311 -11.43 -12.12 1.08
N MET A 312 -10.53 -12.67 0.29
CA MET A 312 -10.79 -13.90 -0.46
C MET A 312 -10.99 -15.09 0.48
N ALA A 313 -10.17 -15.23 1.52
CA ALA A 313 -10.30 -16.33 2.49
C ALA A 313 -11.64 -16.29 3.24
N GLU A 314 -12.06 -15.11 3.70
CA GLU A 314 -13.36 -14.92 4.35
C GLU A 314 -14.52 -15.23 3.40
N ALA A 315 -14.44 -14.77 2.13
CA ALA A 315 -15.46 -15.05 1.12
C ALA A 315 -15.52 -16.53 0.74
N LEU A 316 -14.40 -17.24 0.67
CA LEU A 316 -14.34 -18.69 0.47
C LEU A 316 -15.06 -19.43 1.61
N GLY A 317 -14.83 -19.05 2.87
CA GLY A 317 -15.55 -19.60 4.01
C GLY A 317 -17.07 -19.43 3.89
N ARG A 318 -17.51 -18.20 3.57
CA ARG A 318 -18.94 -17.88 3.35
C ARG A 318 -19.56 -18.63 2.17
N ALA A 319 -18.74 -19.00 1.17
CA ALA A 319 -19.16 -19.81 0.02
C ALA A 319 -19.12 -21.32 0.27
N GLY A 320 -18.83 -21.76 1.51
CA GLY A 320 -18.72 -23.18 1.88
C GLY A 320 -17.39 -23.83 1.45
N GLN A 321 -16.44 -23.09 0.86
CA GLN A 321 -15.12 -23.56 0.45
C GLN A 321 -14.11 -23.39 1.62
N ILE A 322 -14.42 -23.99 2.77
CA ILE A 322 -13.72 -23.72 4.05
C ILE A 322 -12.25 -24.15 3.96
N ALA A 323 -11.95 -25.30 3.35
CA ALA A 323 -10.57 -25.78 3.22
C ALA A 323 -9.69 -24.83 2.40
N ASP A 324 -10.22 -24.28 1.28
CA ASP A 324 -9.51 -23.31 0.46
C ASP A 324 -9.33 -21.98 1.22
N GLY A 325 -10.34 -21.56 1.99
CA GLY A 325 -10.26 -20.39 2.86
C GLY A 325 -9.17 -20.53 3.93
N LEU A 326 -9.09 -21.70 4.58
CA LEU A 326 -8.05 -22.00 5.58
C LEU A 326 -6.66 -22.02 4.94
N ALA A 327 -6.50 -22.61 3.77
CA ALA A 327 -5.22 -22.61 3.07
C ALA A 327 -4.76 -21.19 2.70
N ALA A 328 -5.68 -20.36 2.18
CA ALA A 328 -5.39 -18.98 1.82
C ALA A 328 -5.01 -18.11 3.02
N ILE A 329 -5.72 -18.25 4.16
CA ILE A 329 -5.42 -17.46 5.36
C ILE A 329 -4.12 -17.90 6.04
N GLU A 330 -3.81 -19.19 6.03
CA GLU A 330 -2.55 -19.71 6.56
C GLU A 330 -1.36 -19.20 5.75
N GLU A 331 -1.45 -19.23 4.42
CA GLU A 331 -0.43 -18.62 3.55
C GLU A 331 -0.24 -17.13 3.84
N ALA A 332 -1.35 -16.39 4.06
CA ALA A 332 -1.30 -14.98 4.39
C ALA A 332 -0.61 -14.72 5.74
N ILE A 333 -0.87 -15.54 6.76
CA ILE A 333 -0.23 -15.45 8.09
C ILE A 333 1.28 -15.71 7.98
N VAL A 334 1.68 -16.83 7.36
CA VAL A 334 3.10 -17.17 7.16
C VAL A 334 3.83 -16.07 6.39
N ARG A 335 3.18 -15.50 5.40
CA ARG A 335 3.74 -14.38 4.64
C ARG A 335 3.88 -13.12 5.49
N SER A 336 2.87 -12.78 6.30
CA SER A 336 2.90 -11.64 7.23
C SER A 336 4.03 -11.77 8.24
N GLU A 337 4.24 -12.95 8.80
CA GLU A 337 5.34 -13.25 9.72
C GLU A 337 6.72 -13.07 9.05
N ARG A 338 6.88 -13.57 7.82
CA ARG A 338 8.14 -13.44 7.05
C ARG A 338 8.43 -12.00 6.63
N SER A 339 7.39 -11.25 6.27
CA SER A 339 7.51 -9.88 5.81
C SER A 339 7.51 -8.86 6.95
N GLU A 340 7.26 -9.28 8.18
CA GLU A 340 7.06 -8.40 9.33
C GLU A 340 5.96 -7.33 9.10
N GLU A 341 5.00 -7.62 8.21
CA GLU A 341 3.87 -6.75 7.91
C GLU A 341 2.77 -6.97 8.97
N GLN A 342 2.89 -6.25 10.09
CA GLN A 342 2.13 -6.54 11.30
C GLN A 342 0.74 -5.91 11.34
N TRP A 343 0.48 -4.83 10.59
CA TRP A 343 -0.78 -4.10 10.68
C TRP A 343 -2.04 -4.94 10.37
N LEU A 344 -1.89 -6.01 9.57
CA LEU A 344 -2.97 -6.95 9.21
C LEU A 344 -3.10 -8.16 10.13
N THR A 345 -2.08 -8.47 10.93
CA THR A 345 -2.01 -9.72 11.70
C THR A 345 -3.24 -9.97 12.58
N PRO A 346 -3.81 -8.95 13.27
CA PRO A 346 -5.03 -9.16 14.04
C PRO A 346 -6.21 -9.67 13.20
N GLU A 347 -6.43 -9.07 12.02
CA GLU A 347 -7.53 -9.44 11.13
C GLU A 347 -7.32 -10.82 10.50
N LEU A 348 -6.07 -11.18 10.16
CA LEU A 348 -5.75 -12.53 9.66
C LEU A 348 -6.08 -13.60 10.69
N LEU A 349 -5.72 -13.39 11.96
CA LEU A 349 -6.03 -14.31 13.05
C LEU A 349 -7.52 -14.39 13.31
N ARG A 350 -8.24 -13.25 13.26
CA ARG A 350 -9.70 -13.22 13.41
C ARG A 350 -10.37 -14.08 12.33
N ILE A 351 -10.02 -13.89 11.08
CA ILE A 351 -10.62 -14.65 9.97
C ILE A 351 -10.30 -16.15 10.08
N LYS A 352 -9.08 -16.51 10.48
CA LYS A 352 -8.74 -17.91 10.75
C LYS A 352 -9.65 -18.51 11.82
N GLY A 353 -9.93 -17.77 12.89
CA GLY A 353 -10.87 -18.18 13.93
C GLY A 353 -12.29 -18.38 13.40
N GLU A 354 -12.80 -17.45 12.58
CA GLU A 354 -14.13 -17.59 11.94
C GLU A 354 -14.20 -18.83 11.03
N LEU A 355 -13.14 -19.10 10.27
CA LEU A 355 -13.09 -20.29 9.42
C LEU A 355 -13.06 -21.59 10.21
N PHE A 356 -12.42 -21.64 11.38
CA PHE A 356 -12.48 -22.79 12.28
C PHE A 356 -13.91 -23.02 12.80
N LEU A 357 -14.63 -21.95 13.16
CA LEU A 357 -16.03 -22.07 13.57
C LEU A 357 -16.92 -22.63 12.45
N LEU A 358 -16.70 -22.16 11.21
CA LEU A 358 -17.42 -22.67 10.03
C LEU A 358 -17.08 -24.14 9.73
N GLN A 359 -15.87 -24.58 10.03
CA GLN A 359 -15.46 -25.99 9.85
C GLN A 359 -16.19 -26.94 10.78
N GLY A 360 -16.58 -26.50 11.99
CA GLY A 360 -17.43 -27.21 12.92
C GLY A 360 -16.85 -28.51 13.50
N VAL A 361 -15.51 -28.71 13.44
CA VAL A 361 -14.85 -29.89 13.99
C VAL A 361 -14.76 -29.80 15.53
N SER A 362 -14.57 -30.93 16.18
CA SER A 362 -14.37 -30.99 17.65
C SER A 362 -13.18 -30.09 18.05
N GLY A 363 -13.37 -29.23 19.06
CA GLY A 363 -12.35 -28.27 19.51
C GLY A 363 -12.26 -26.97 18.71
N ALA A 364 -13.00 -26.81 17.62
CA ALA A 364 -12.97 -25.58 16.77
C ALA A 364 -13.29 -24.32 17.58
N ALA A 365 -14.28 -24.37 18.47
CA ALA A 365 -14.66 -23.22 19.29
C ALA A 365 -13.53 -22.76 20.23
N ALA A 366 -12.84 -23.69 20.89
CA ALA A 366 -11.70 -23.37 21.76
C ALA A 366 -10.50 -22.82 20.97
N ALA A 367 -10.23 -23.40 19.78
CA ALA A 367 -9.19 -22.90 18.89
C ALA A 367 -9.50 -21.49 18.36
N ALA A 368 -10.75 -21.23 17.97
CA ALA A 368 -11.21 -19.92 17.53
C ALA A 368 -11.13 -18.88 18.66
N GLU A 369 -11.54 -19.23 19.87
CA GLU A 369 -11.40 -18.34 21.04
C GLU A 369 -9.96 -17.94 21.28
N GLY A 370 -9.02 -18.90 21.24
CA GLY A 370 -7.59 -18.63 21.37
C GLY A 370 -7.07 -17.66 20.30
N LEU A 371 -7.52 -17.83 19.05
CA LEU A 371 -7.16 -16.93 17.95
C LEU A 371 -7.75 -15.52 18.12
N PHE A 372 -9.02 -15.41 18.51
CA PHE A 372 -9.67 -14.11 18.75
C PHE A 372 -9.03 -13.34 19.90
N ARG A 373 -8.66 -14.01 20.99
CA ARG A 373 -7.95 -13.38 22.11
C ARG A 373 -6.59 -12.88 21.68
N ARG A 374 -5.78 -13.70 20.99
CA ARG A 374 -4.48 -13.28 20.46
C ARG A 374 -4.61 -12.11 19.47
N ALA A 375 -5.62 -12.14 18.62
CA ALA A 375 -5.91 -11.05 17.67
C ALA A 375 -6.28 -9.76 18.40
N LEU A 376 -7.08 -9.85 19.48
CA LEU A 376 -7.49 -8.73 20.31
C LEU A 376 -6.29 -8.08 21.00
N ASP A 377 -5.42 -8.91 21.62
CA ASP A 377 -4.22 -8.44 22.31
C ASP A 377 -3.28 -7.70 21.34
N LEU A 378 -3.01 -8.29 20.17
CA LEU A 378 -2.19 -7.66 19.15
C LEU A 378 -2.79 -6.35 18.62
N ALA A 379 -4.10 -6.30 18.38
CA ALA A 379 -4.78 -5.09 17.96
C ALA A 379 -4.66 -3.98 19.01
N HIS A 380 -4.78 -4.35 20.29
CA HIS A 380 -4.62 -3.44 21.42
C HIS A 380 -3.19 -2.89 21.51
N GLU A 381 -2.17 -3.75 21.43
CA GLU A 381 -0.75 -3.38 21.42
C GLU A 381 -0.41 -2.42 20.29
N GLN A 382 -1.00 -2.60 19.09
CA GLN A 382 -0.81 -1.73 17.94
C GLN A 382 -1.59 -0.41 18.04
N GLY A 383 -2.55 -0.29 18.96
CA GLY A 383 -3.53 0.80 18.99
C GLY A 383 -4.50 0.77 17.81
N ALA A 384 -4.75 -0.42 17.24
CA ALA A 384 -5.59 -0.66 16.08
C ALA A 384 -7.05 -0.89 16.49
N LEU A 385 -7.71 0.16 16.99
CA LEU A 385 -9.06 0.10 17.59
C LEU A 385 -10.11 -0.49 16.64
N SER A 386 -10.00 -0.28 15.33
CA SER A 386 -10.91 -0.88 14.35
C SER A 386 -10.76 -2.40 14.27
N TRP A 387 -9.52 -2.94 14.32
CA TRP A 387 -9.29 -4.38 14.40
C TRP A 387 -9.69 -4.94 15.77
N GLU A 388 -9.43 -4.19 16.85
CA GLU A 388 -9.85 -4.55 18.21
C GLU A 388 -11.36 -4.75 18.29
N LEU A 389 -12.14 -3.83 17.66
CA LEU A 389 -13.61 -3.94 17.60
C LEU A 389 -14.08 -5.20 16.84
N ARG A 390 -13.47 -5.50 15.68
CA ARG A 390 -13.82 -6.71 14.92
C ARG A 390 -13.51 -7.98 15.69
N CYS A 391 -12.33 -8.04 16.33
CA CYS A 391 -11.92 -9.19 17.15
C CYS A 391 -12.85 -9.35 18.36
N ALA A 392 -13.16 -8.27 19.07
CA ALA A 392 -14.09 -8.28 20.19
C ALA A 392 -15.50 -8.71 19.76
N THR A 393 -15.97 -8.27 18.59
CA THR A 393 -17.28 -8.67 18.04
C THR A 393 -17.34 -10.16 17.70
N SER A 394 -16.27 -10.72 17.10
CA SER A 394 -16.16 -12.16 16.81
C SER A 394 -16.16 -12.99 18.10
N LEU A 395 -15.36 -12.58 19.09
CA LEU A 395 -15.29 -13.25 20.38
C LEU A 395 -16.61 -13.16 21.15
N ALA A 396 -17.26 -12.00 21.12
CA ALA A 396 -18.56 -11.78 21.74
C ALA A 396 -19.65 -12.69 21.15
N ARG A 397 -19.70 -12.84 19.83
CA ARG A 397 -20.62 -13.79 19.17
C ARG A 397 -20.37 -15.22 19.61
N LEU A 398 -19.10 -15.65 19.62
CA LEU A 398 -18.75 -16.99 20.08
C LEU A 398 -19.21 -17.26 21.54
N TRP A 399 -18.98 -16.30 22.44
CA TRP A 399 -19.39 -16.45 23.83
C TRP A 399 -20.92 -16.43 24.03
N ARG A 400 -21.63 -15.59 23.26
CA ARG A 400 -23.08 -15.61 23.22
C ARG A 400 -23.60 -17.00 22.83
N ASP A 401 -23.06 -17.59 21.77
CA ASP A 401 -23.47 -18.88 21.25
C ASP A 401 -23.10 -20.05 22.22
N GLN A 402 -22.15 -19.81 23.13
CA GLN A 402 -21.79 -20.70 24.23
C GLN A 402 -22.60 -20.45 25.53
N ALA A 403 -23.58 -19.57 25.52
CA ALA A 403 -24.36 -19.15 26.69
C ALA A 403 -23.51 -18.49 27.82
N ARG A 404 -22.40 -17.86 27.47
CA ARG A 404 -21.53 -17.06 28.36
C ARG A 404 -21.93 -15.57 28.33
N GLY A 405 -23.23 -15.30 28.46
CA GLY A 405 -23.82 -13.98 28.24
C GLY A 405 -23.25 -12.86 29.12
N ASP A 406 -22.85 -13.17 30.37
CA ASP A 406 -22.36 -12.15 31.31
C ASP A 406 -21.00 -11.52 30.94
N GLU A 407 -20.18 -12.22 30.16
CA GLU A 407 -18.84 -11.73 29.71
C GLU A 407 -18.92 -10.82 28.49
N VAL A 408 -19.92 -11.02 27.64
CA VAL A 408 -20.05 -10.36 26.33
C VAL A 408 -20.23 -8.86 26.46
N PRO A 409 -21.18 -8.31 27.26
CA PRO A 409 -21.37 -6.86 27.33
C PRO A 409 -20.13 -6.14 27.85
N ARG A 410 -19.42 -6.72 28.81
CA ARG A 410 -18.20 -6.13 29.39
C ARG A 410 -17.10 -6.01 28.38
N LEU A 411 -16.81 -7.06 27.60
CA LEU A 411 -15.79 -7.05 26.58
C LEU A 411 -16.13 -6.04 25.47
N LEU A 412 -17.29 -6.19 24.85
CA LEU A 412 -17.65 -5.43 23.66
C LEU A 412 -17.85 -3.94 23.99
N ALA A 413 -18.49 -3.61 25.12
CA ALA A 413 -18.67 -2.23 25.56
C ALA A 413 -17.32 -1.56 25.88
N SER A 414 -16.33 -2.26 26.44
CA SER A 414 -15.02 -1.71 26.75
C SER A 414 -14.28 -1.22 25.50
N VAL A 415 -14.48 -1.87 24.35
CA VAL A 415 -13.90 -1.47 23.07
C VAL A 415 -14.78 -0.43 22.37
N TYR A 416 -16.10 -0.69 22.27
CA TYR A 416 -17.05 0.18 21.58
C TYR A 416 -17.05 1.62 22.14
N ASN A 417 -17.03 1.79 23.48
CA ASN A 417 -17.08 3.09 24.13
C ASN A 417 -15.82 3.96 23.96
N ARG A 418 -14.76 3.40 23.37
CA ARG A 418 -13.55 4.17 23.01
C ARG A 418 -13.68 4.90 21.68
N PHE A 419 -14.68 4.56 20.87
CA PHE A 419 -14.96 5.29 19.63
C PHE A 419 -15.66 6.61 19.92
N THR A 420 -15.24 7.66 19.24
CA THR A 420 -15.77 9.02 19.35
C THR A 420 -16.48 9.50 18.09
N GLU A 421 -16.37 8.72 17.00
CA GLU A 421 -16.94 9.04 15.69
C GLU A 421 -17.23 7.75 14.89
N GLY A 422 -17.84 7.88 13.71
CA GLY A 422 -18.04 6.78 12.77
C GLY A 422 -19.14 5.78 13.14
N PHE A 423 -20.09 6.18 13.99
CA PHE A 423 -21.17 5.32 14.46
C PHE A 423 -22.13 4.86 13.35
N ASP A 424 -22.01 5.39 12.15
CA ASP A 424 -22.72 4.97 10.94
C ASP A 424 -21.98 3.87 10.15
N THR A 425 -20.76 3.49 10.54
CA THR A 425 -19.99 2.42 9.90
C THR A 425 -20.58 1.04 10.17
N ALA A 426 -20.31 0.10 9.26
CA ALA A 426 -20.85 -1.25 9.35
C ALA A 426 -20.41 -1.99 10.64
N ASP A 427 -19.13 -1.84 11.02
CA ASP A 427 -18.57 -2.53 12.18
C ASP A 427 -19.18 -2.00 13.49
N LEU A 428 -19.31 -0.66 13.65
CA LEU A 428 -19.90 -0.07 14.85
C LEU A 428 -21.41 -0.36 14.96
N LYS A 429 -22.14 -0.38 13.84
CA LYS A 429 -23.55 -0.81 13.82
C LYS A 429 -23.71 -2.27 14.24
N ALA A 430 -22.83 -3.15 13.74
CA ALA A 430 -22.88 -4.56 14.09
C ALA A 430 -22.56 -4.80 15.58
N ALA A 431 -21.56 -4.08 16.11
CA ALA A 431 -21.22 -4.15 17.53
C ALA A 431 -22.33 -3.61 18.42
N LYS A 432 -22.96 -2.48 18.04
CA LYS A 432 -24.09 -1.90 18.76
C LYS A 432 -25.29 -2.84 18.80
N ALA A 433 -25.67 -3.41 17.66
CA ALA A 433 -26.77 -4.36 17.59
C ALA A 433 -26.52 -5.57 18.51
N LEU A 434 -25.28 -6.10 18.55
CA LEU A 434 -24.93 -7.21 19.44
C LEU A 434 -25.02 -6.82 20.93
N LEU A 435 -24.65 -5.59 21.29
CA LEU A 435 -24.80 -5.08 22.67
C LEU A 435 -26.26 -4.92 23.07
N GLU A 436 -27.12 -4.45 22.13
CA GLU A 436 -28.57 -4.29 22.38
C GLU A 436 -29.29 -5.65 22.52
N ASP A 437 -28.89 -6.67 21.77
CA ASP A 437 -29.43 -8.03 21.84
C ASP A 437 -29.14 -8.72 23.18
N LEU A 438 -28.18 -8.22 23.97
CA LEU A 438 -27.70 -8.80 25.21
C LEU A 438 -28.12 -7.99 26.46
N SER A 439 -28.79 -6.86 26.25
CA SER A 439 -29.30 -5.98 27.31
C SER A 439 -30.75 -6.28 27.64
#